data_3d284c179f3cf130fffa006fced3700d
#
_entry.id   3d284c179f3cf130fffa006fced3700d
#
_cell.length_a   1.000
_cell.length_b   1.000
_cell.length_c   1.000
_cell.angle_alpha   90.00
_cell.angle_beta   90.00
_cell.angle_gamma   90.00
#
_symmetry.space_group_name_H-M   'P 1'
#
loop_
_entity.id
_entity.type
_entity.pdbx_description
1 polymer ?
#
loop_
_entity_poly.entity_id
_entity_poly.type
_entity_poly.pdbx_seq_one_letter_code
_entity_poly.pdbx_strand_id
1 'polypeptide(L)'
;MGLLDLFRGRPAIIQGTGKLQDGHARKVDIGDLLAGTGRSIVLCRVGGRLCALDTLCPHEGGRIGDGPLIEGRLAMCPLHNYQFDPQTGKSVGRVCKDAKTYRVREKDGDCEIWL
;
A
#
# COMPACT_ATOMS: atom_id res chain seq x y z
N MET A 1 -23.35 -17.28 10.66
CA MET A 1 -22.12 -16.58 10.35
C MET A 1 -21.22 -17.49 9.52
N GLY A 2 -20.84 -17.09 8.33
CA GLY A 2 -20.03 -17.92 7.43
C GLY A 2 -18.54 -17.79 7.72
N LEU A 3 -17.76 -18.68 7.08
CA LEU A 3 -16.31 -18.63 7.20
C LEU A 3 -15.72 -17.29 6.77
N LEU A 4 -16.35 -16.63 5.79
CA LEU A 4 -15.90 -15.31 5.31
C LEU A 4 -15.95 -14.27 6.41
N ASP A 5 -16.94 -14.37 7.32
CA ASP A 5 -17.05 -13.42 8.43
C ASP A 5 -15.93 -13.60 9.45
N LEU A 6 -15.39 -14.82 9.56
CA LEU A 6 -14.25 -15.08 10.45
C LEU A 6 -12.97 -14.40 9.94
N PHE A 7 -12.83 -14.23 8.63
CA PHE A 7 -11.66 -13.58 8.04
C PHE A 7 -11.84 -12.08 7.89
N ARG A 8 -13.09 -11.60 7.90
CA ARG A 8 -13.36 -10.16 7.90
C ARG A 8 -12.89 -9.56 9.22
N GLY A 9 -12.18 -8.46 9.15
CA GLY A 9 -11.63 -7.79 10.31
C GLY A 9 -10.38 -8.43 10.86
N ARG A 10 -9.95 -9.56 10.32
CA ARG A 10 -8.65 -10.13 10.66
C ARG A 10 -7.60 -9.52 9.76
N PRO A 11 -6.54 -8.96 10.33
CA PRO A 11 -5.47 -8.41 9.52
C PRO A 11 -4.58 -9.52 8.95
N ALA A 12 -4.01 -9.26 7.79
CA ALA A 12 -2.86 -10.00 7.32
C ALA A 12 -1.63 -9.49 8.08
N ILE A 13 -0.67 -10.36 8.34
CA ILE A 13 0.56 -10.00 9.03
C ILE A 13 1.70 -9.95 8.02
N ILE A 14 2.41 -8.83 7.98
CA ILE A 14 3.59 -8.66 7.14
C ILE A 14 4.79 -8.50 8.05
N GLN A 15 5.75 -9.41 7.90
CA GLN A 15 6.93 -9.45 8.75
C GLN A 15 8.01 -8.49 8.26
N GLY A 16 8.79 -7.95 9.20
CA GLY A 16 9.99 -7.20 8.89
C GLY A 16 9.74 -5.79 8.40
N THR A 17 8.52 -5.26 8.55
CA THR A 17 8.18 -3.90 8.07
C THR A 17 8.94 -2.81 8.84
N GLY A 18 9.40 -3.10 10.04
CA GLY A 18 10.21 -2.16 10.81
C GLY A 18 11.53 -1.79 10.14
N LYS A 19 11.99 -2.59 9.18
CA LYS A 19 13.20 -2.32 8.41
C LYS A 19 12.98 -1.33 7.27
N LEU A 20 11.73 -1.04 6.93
CA LEU A 20 11.42 -0.07 5.89
C LEU A 20 11.76 1.33 6.37
N GLN A 21 12.68 1.97 5.66
CA GLN A 21 13.18 3.28 6.02
C GLN A 21 12.19 4.38 5.66
N ASP A 22 12.25 5.49 6.40
CA ASP A 22 11.45 6.66 6.11
C ASP A 22 11.74 7.17 4.69
N GLY A 23 10.70 7.58 4.00
CA GLY A 23 10.82 8.04 2.61
C GLY A 23 10.93 6.95 1.57
N HIS A 24 10.71 5.67 1.95
CA HIS A 24 10.79 4.54 1.04
C HIS A 24 9.47 3.79 0.94
N ALA A 25 9.35 3.01 -0.12
CA ALA A 25 8.20 2.17 -0.40
C ALA A 25 8.65 0.74 -0.74
N ARG A 26 7.84 -0.23 -0.34
CA ARG A 26 8.09 -1.65 -0.62
C ARG A 26 6.82 -2.31 -1.10
N LYS A 27 6.89 -2.98 -2.24
CA LYS A 27 5.79 -3.78 -2.76
C LYS A 27 5.70 -5.09 -1.99
N VAL A 28 4.48 -5.49 -1.63
CA VAL A 28 4.21 -6.74 -0.92
C VAL A 28 3.02 -7.42 -1.56
N ASP A 29 3.16 -8.72 -1.83
CA ASP A 29 2.07 -9.56 -2.30
C ASP A 29 1.51 -10.36 -1.11
N ILE A 30 0.20 -10.30 -0.93
CA ILE A 30 -0.50 -10.98 0.16
C ILE A 30 -1.48 -11.97 -0.43
N GLY A 31 -1.47 -13.21 0.07
CA GLY A 31 -2.34 -14.26 -0.41
C GLY A 31 -1.86 -14.87 -1.72
N ASP A 32 -2.76 -15.50 -2.45
CA ASP A 32 -2.44 -16.18 -3.70
C ASP A 32 -2.94 -15.36 -4.89
N LEU A 33 -2.03 -14.65 -5.55
CA LEU A 33 -2.36 -13.82 -6.70
C LEU A 33 -2.82 -14.67 -7.89
N LEU A 34 -2.25 -15.85 -8.06
CA LEU A 34 -2.60 -16.74 -9.18
C LEU A 34 -4.01 -17.28 -9.03
N ALA A 35 -4.42 -17.54 -7.81
CA ALA A 35 -5.79 -18.02 -7.54
C ALA A 35 -6.82 -16.88 -7.49
N GLY A 36 -6.39 -15.63 -7.65
CA GLY A 36 -7.27 -14.47 -7.60
C GLY A 36 -7.71 -14.07 -6.19
N THR A 37 -7.14 -14.68 -5.16
CA THR A 37 -7.47 -14.38 -3.76
C THR A 37 -6.46 -13.46 -3.10
N GLY A 38 -5.39 -13.12 -3.81
CA GLY A 38 -4.32 -12.28 -3.28
C GLY A 38 -4.50 -10.81 -3.60
N ARG A 39 -3.69 -10.01 -2.95
CA ARG A 39 -3.60 -8.56 -3.15
C ARG A 39 -2.15 -8.15 -3.25
N SER A 40 -1.86 -7.22 -4.14
CA SER A 40 -0.55 -6.58 -4.22
C SER A 40 -0.68 -5.16 -3.69
N ILE A 41 0.13 -4.83 -2.71
CA ILE A 41 0.09 -3.53 -2.05
C ILE A 41 1.46 -2.90 -2.02
N VAL A 42 1.51 -1.61 -1.76
CA VAL A 42 2.74 -0.86 -1.53
C VAL A 42 2.71 -0.31 -0.12
N LEU A 43 3.69 -0.71 0.68
CA LEU A 43 3.89 -0.13 2.00
C LEU A 43 4.82 1.08 1.86
N CYS A 44 4.44 2.18 2.47
CA CYS A 44 5.21 3.42 2.42
C CYS A 44 5.46 3.91 3.84
N ARG A 45 6.66 4.41 4.10
CA ARG A 45 6.95 5.06 5.38
C ARG A 45 7.15 6.54 5.16
N VAL A 46 6.29 7.33 5.79
CA VAL A 46 6.30 8.78 5.67
C VAL A 46 6.28 9.39 7.07
N GLY A 47 7.30 10.16 7.40
CA GLY A 47 7.40 10.78 8.72
C GLY A 47 7.41 9.77 9.86
N GLY A 48 8.00 8.61 9.66
CA GLY A 48 8.04 7.52 10.63
C GLY A 48 6.78 6.66 10.66
N ARG A 49 5.71 7.02 9.93
CA ARG A 49 4.45 6.28 9.89
C ARG A 49 4.38 5.35 8.71
N LEU A 50 3.89 4.14 8.96
CA LEU A 50 3.64 3.16 7.90
C LEU A 50 2.22 3.36 7.36
N CYS A 51 2.10 3.35 6.04
CA CYS A 51 0.81 3.40 5.35
C CYS A 51 0.84 2.45 4.16
N ALA A 52 -0.31 2.13 3.62
CA ALA A 52 -0.43 1.16 2.53
C ALA A 52 -1.37 1.65 1.45
N LEU A 53 -0.94 1.45 0.20
CA LEU A 53 -1.71 1.72 -1.00
C LEU A 53 -1.88 0.44 -1.79
N ASP A 54 -2.94 0.37 -2.60
CA ASP A 54 -3.02 -0.64 -3.66
C ASP A 54 -1.93 -0.33 -4.70
N THR A 55 -1.30 -1.38 -5.25
CA THR A 55 -0.32 -1.19 -6.33
C THR A 55 -0.99 -0.70 -7.61
N LEU A 56 -2.27 -1.02 -7.80
CA LEU A 56 -2.98 -0.61 -9.00
C LEU A 56 -3.21 0.90 -8.98
N CYS A 57 -2.59 1.59 -9.94
CA CYS A 57 -2.87 2.99 -10.16
C CYS A 57 -4.29 3.12 -10.70
N PRO A 58 -5.15 3.99 -10.11
CA PRO A 58 -6.52 4.15 -10.60
C PRO A 58 -6.59 4.77 -12.01
N HIS A 59 -5.46 5.26 -12.51
CA HIS A 59 -5.34 5.81 -13.85
C HIS A 59 -4.79 4.74 -14.80
N GLU A 60 -5.60 4.26 -15.73
CA GLU A 60 -5.24 3.34 -16.81
C GLU A 60 -4.51 2.06 -16.39
N GLY A 61 -4.67 1.62 -15.15
CA GLY A 61 -4.12 0.34 -14.71
C GLY A 61 -2.61 0.26 -14.56
N GLY A 62 -1.92 1.40 -14.47
CA GLY A 62 -0.49 1.41 -14.13
C GLY A 62 -0.23 0.85 -12.75
N ARG A 63 1.03 0.63 -12.42
CA ARG A 63 1.43 0.05 -11.12
C ARG A 63 2.29 1.04 -10.34
N ILE A 64 1.87 1.32 -9.12
CA ILE A 64 2.69 2.06 -8.16
C ILE A 64 3.76 1.10 -7.67
N GLY A 65 5.03 1.47 -7.78
CA GLY A 65 6.15 0.58 -7.50
C GLY A 65 6.85 0.86 -6.18
N ASP A 66 7.79 0.00 -5.85
CA ASP A 66 8.67 0.18 -4.71
C ASP A 66 9.83 1.11 -5.06
N GLY A 67 10.63 1.43 -4.04
CA GLY A 67 11.77 2.33 -4.16
C GLY A 67 11.58 3.58 -3.33
N PRO A 68 12.46 4.58 -3.50
CA PRO A 68 12.32 5.83 -2.76
C PRO A 68 11.06 6.58 -3.19
N LEU A 69 10.41 7.19 -2.21
CA LEU A 69 9.28 8.08 -2.46
C LEU A 69 9.79 9.42 -3.00
N ILE A 70 8.96 10.09 -3.80
CA ILE A 70 9.28 11.41 -4.31
C ILE A 70 9.26 12.39 -3.14
N GLU A 71 10.37 13.10 -2.97
CA GLU A 71 10.57 14.01 -1.84
C GLU A 71 10.36 13.33 -0.47
N GLY A 72 10.55 12.01 -0.43
CA GLY A 72 10.39 11.20 0.78
C GLY A 72 8.94 11.00 1.21
N ARG A 73 7.96 11.40 0.41
CA ARG A 73 6.56 11.39 0.86
C ARG A 73 5.50 11.00 -0.18
N LEU A 74 5.83 10.99 -1.47
CA LEU A 74 4.83 10.73 -2.52
C LEU A 74 5.15 9.45 -3.27
N ALA A 75 4.14 8.61 -3.44
CA ALA A 75 4.21 7.43 -4.30
C ALA A 75 3.92 7.82 -5.75
N MET A 76 4.55 7.14 -6.68
CA MET A 76 4.40 7.48 -8.10
C MET A 76 4.08 6.25 -8.94
N CYS A 77 3.14 6.44 -9.88
CA CYS A 77 2.92 5.50 -10.96
C CYS A 77 3.79 5.93 -12.14
N PRO A 78 4.72 5.08 -12.63
CA PRO A 78 5.63 5.49 -13.71
C PRO A 78 4.95 5.62 -15.06
N LEU A 79 3.72 5.14 -15.23
CA LEU A 79 3.04 5.17 -16.52
C LEU A 79 2.88 6.61 -17.05
N HIS A 80 2.42 7.54 -16.19
CA HIS A 80 2.30 8.96 -16.53
C HIS A 80 2.86 9.85 -15.44
N ASN A 81 3.71 9.31 -14.57
CA ASN A 81 4.29 10.03 -13.44
C ASN A 81 3.26 10.65 -12.49
N TYR A 82 2.06 10.05 -12.40
CA TYR A 82 1.05 10.51 -11.46
C TYR A 82 1.50 10.16 -10.04
N GLN A 83 1.32 11.12 -9.15
CA GLN A 83 1.78 11.02 -7.77
C GLN A 83 0.61 10.94 -6.81
N PHE A 84 0.78 10.19 -5.73
CA PHE A 84 -0.25 9.98 -4.72
C PHE A 84 0.33 10.16 -3.33
N ASP A 85 -0.47 10.78 -2.46
CA ASP A 85 -0.16 10.83 -1.04
C ASP A 85 -0.45 9.46 -0.42
N PRO A 86 0.55 8.73 0.04
CA PRO A 86 0.31 7.37 0.55
C PRO A 86 -0.50 7.33 1.84
N GLN A 87 -0.60 8.43 2.57
CA GLN A 87 -1.39 8.48 3.79
C GLN A 87 -2.89 8.61 3.51
N THR A 88 -3.26 9.26 2.43
CA THR A 88 -4.66 9.52 2.09
C THR A 88 -5.13 8.87 0.80
N GLY A 89 -4.19 8.49 -0.08
CA GLY A 89 -4.47 8.01 -1.42
C GLY A 89 -4.75 9.11 -2.43
N LYS A 90 -4.79 10.36 -2.02
CA LYS A 90 -5.16 11.46 -2.91
C LYS A 90 -4.13 11.66 -4.01
N SER A 91 -4.61 11.81 -5.25
CA SER A 91 -3.73 12.16 -6.36
C SER A 91 -3.31 13.62 -6.26
N VAL A 92 -2.02 13.86 -6.49
CA VAL A 92 -1.47 15.22 -6.48
C VAL A 92 -2.02 15.98 -7.68
N GLY A 93 -2.58 17.16 -7.44
CA GLY A 93 -3.21 17.96 -8.50
C GLY A 93 -4.56 17.44 -8.95
N ARG A 94 -5.08 16.39 -8.33
CA ARG A 94 -6.38 15.79 -8.66
C ARG A 94 -6.53 15.42 -10.13
N VAL A 95 -5.46 14.90 -10.70
CA VAL A 95 -5.39 14.54 -12.12
C VAL A 95 -6.12 13.24 -12.44
N CYS A 96 -6.40 12.41 -11.43
CA CYS A 96 -7.13 11.17 -11.56
C CYS A 96 -7.82 10.81 -10.24
N LYS A 97 -8.50 9.66 -10.19
CA LYS A 97 -9.11 9.17 -8.96
C LYS A 97 -8.05 8.90 -7.90
N ASP A 98 -8.46 8.93 -6.64
CA ASP A 98 -7.58 8.60 -5.54
C ASP A 98 -7.19 7.13 -5.57
N ALA A 99 -5.98 6.83 -5.13
CA ALA A 99 -5.53 5.45 -4.95
C ALA A 99 -6.23 4.84 -3.74
N LYS A 100 -6.47 3.53 -3.80
CA LYS A 100 -7.05 2.82 -2.66
C LYS A 100 -6.03 2.68 -1.55
N THR A 101 -6.43 3.00 -0.32
CA THR A 101 -5.59 2.83 0.87
C THR A 101 -6.10 1.69 1.73
N TYR A 102 -5.21 1.16 2.58
CA TYR A 102 -5.55 0.12 3.53
C TYR A 102 -5.12 0.55 4.92
N ARG A 103 -5.90 0.15 5.92
CA ARG A 103 -5.54 0.40 7.31
C ARG A 103 -4.37 -0.50 7.70
N VAL A 104 -3.37 0.07 8.35
CA VAL A 104 -2.22 -0.67 8.87
C VAL A 104 -1.96 -0.31 10.33
N ARG A 105 -1.37 -1.24 11.07
CA ARG A 105 -0.91 -1.01 12.43
C ARG A 105 0.43 -1.71 12.62
N GLU A 106 1.43 -0.97 13.03
CA GLU A 106 2.73 -1.55 13.33
C GLU A 106 2.72 -2.19 14.72
N LYS A 107 3.40 -3.34 14.82
CA LYS A 107 3.52 -4.06 16.08
C LYS A 107 4.81 -4.89 16.05
N ASP A 108 5.71 -4.62 16.99
CA ASP A 108 6.92 -5.41 17.22
C ASP A 108 7.79 -5.64 15.97
N GLY A 109 7.94 -4.61 15.13
CA GLY A 109 8.74 -4.69 13.91
C GLY A 109 8.03 -5.32 12.72
N ASP A 110 6.78 -5.70 12.89
CA ASP A 110 5.91 -6.22 11.84
C ASP A 110 4.71 -5.29 11.68
N CYS A 111 3.81 -5.59 10.76
CA CYS A 111 2.56 -4.84 10.69
C CYS A 111 1.37 -5.73 10.44
N GLU A 112 0.23 -5.24 10.90
CA GLU A 112 -1.07 -5.79 10.57
C GLU A 112 -1.70 -4.90 9.49
N ILE A 113 -2.29 -5.50 8.47
CA ILE A 113 -2.98 -4.78 7.40
C ILE A 113 -4.37 -5.35 7.19
N TRP A 114 -5.36 -4.48 7.10
CA TRP A 114 -6.76 -4.85 6.85
C TRP A 114 -7.08 -4.63 5.38
N LEU A 115 -7.28 -5.72 4.68
CA LEU A 115 -7.57 -5.73 3.25
C LEU A 115 -9.07 -5.63 2.94
#